data_99aaa1c15c4cc24e3273c9393f5c78a2
#
_entry.id   99aaa1c15c4cc24e3273c9393f5c78a2
#
_cell.length_a   1.000
_cell.length_b   1.000
_cell.length_c   1.000
_cell.angle_alpha   90.00
_cell.angle_beta   90.00
_cell.angle_gamma   90.00
#
_symmetry.space_group_name_H-M   'P 1'
#
loop_
_entity.id
_entity.type
_entity.pdbx_description
1 polymer ?
#
loop_
_entity_poly.entity_id
_entity_poly.type
_entity_poly.pdbx_seq_one_letter_code
_entity_poly.pdbx_strand_id
1 'polypeptide(L)'
;PITFLSPTPYNILGLGRWINKFEYINFFDSFDGTHPKIVVPREHGPHEFKSIEDVNNYLLRHKEVRARLKERGPGLLMLVMFDEETEFLAGELGLKIALPPAKLRKHIDSKITTTQLGNEAGIQSAPNILGKAKTYEDLCALADAAKLGRDLVVQTPYGDSGRTTFFIKSEADW
;
A
#
# COMPACT_ATOMS: atom_id res chain seq x y z
N PRO A 1 3.13 23.42 1.90
CA PRO A 1 3.32 22.60 0.70
C PRO A 1 2.81 21.17 0.91
N ILE A 2 2.41 20.53 -0.19
CA ILE A 2 2.02 19.12 -0.22
C ILE A 2 2.95 18.40 -1.19
N THR A 3 3.56 17.32 -0.75
CA THR A 3 4.40 16.44 -1.57
C THR A 3 3.76 15.08 -1.66
N PHE A 4 3.57 14.58 -2.88
CA PHE A 4 3.23 13.19 -3.12
C PHE A 4 4.50 12.41 -3.41
N LEU A 5 4.78 11.41 -2.58
CA LEU A 5 5.99 10.61 -2.66
C LEU A 5 5.61 9.15 -2.94
N SER A 6 6.19 8.58 -3.99
CA SER A 6 5.84 7.21 -4.44
C SER A 6 6.83 6.72 -5.49
N PRO A 7 6.82 5.42 -5.83
CA PRO A 7 7.62 4.90 -6.95
C PRO A 7 7.32 5.60 -8.28
N THR A 8 6.06 5.86 -8.57
CA THR A 8 5.58 6.47 -9.82
C THR A 8 4.50 7.51 -9.50
N PRO A 9 4.18 8.42 -10.44
CA PRO A 9 3.13 9.41 -10.23
C PRO A 9 1.71 8.80 -10.23
N TYR A 10 1.56 7.52 -10.58
CA TYR A 10 0.26 6.88 -10.80
C TYR A 10 -0.64 7.71 -11.74
N ASN A 11 -1.94 7.58 -11.62
CA ASN A 11 -2.92 8.31 -12.44
C ASN A 11 -3.37 9.65 -11.81
N ILE A 12 -2.51 10.28 -11.00
CA ILE A 12 -2.86 11.47 -10.23
C ILE A 12 -2.13 12.75 -10.66
N LEU A 13 -1.51 12.75 -11.83
CA LEU A 13 -0.75 13.91 -12.36
C LEU A 13 -1.56 15.21 -12.44
N GLY A 14 -2.88 15.12 -12.48
CA GLY A 14 -3.78 16.28 -12.49
C GLY A 14 -3.91 17.02 -11.15
N LEU A 15 -3.55 16.43 -10.02
CA LEU A 15 -3.74 17.02 -8.69
C LEU A 15 -3.04 18.37 -8.52
N GLY A 16 -1.89 18.55 -9.14
CA GLY A 16 -1.17 19.82 -9.11
C GLY A 16 -1.88 20.98 -9.79
N ARG A 17 -3.02 20.77 -10.48
CA ARG A 17 -3.89 21.83 -11.02
C ARG A 17 -4.89 22.32 -9.97
N TRP A 18 -5.22 21.48 -9.01
CA TRP A 18 -6.24 21.72 -8.00
C TRP A 18 -5.65 22.13 -6.65
N ILE A 19 -4.41 21.68 -6.39
CA ILE A 19 -3.74 21.87 -5.10
C ILE A 19 -2.55 22.81 -5.29
N ASN A 20 -2.56 23.92 -4.56
CA ASN A 20 -1.44 24.87 -4.54
C ASN A 20 -0.21 24.26 -3.84
N LYS A 21 0.97 24.61 -4.34
CA LYS A 21 2.27 24.14 -3.81
C LYS A 21 2.38 22.62 -3.75
N PHE A 22 1.77 21.92 -4.72
CA PHE A 22 1.83 20.46 -4.88
C PHE A 22 2.98 20.08 -5.80
N GLU A 23 3.73 19.06 -5.44
CA GLU A 23 4.71 18.39 -6.31
C GLU A 23 4.74 16.88 -6.08
N TYR A 24 5.34 16.20 -7.04
CA TYR A 24 5.60 14.76 -6.97
C TYR A 24 7.10 14.55 -6.77
N ILE A 25 7.47 13.64 -5.86
CA ILE A 25 8.81 13.09 -5.75
C ILE A 25 8.68 11.59 -6.01
N ASN A 26 9.23 11.13 -7.11
CA ASN A 26 9.07 9.76 -7.56
C ASN A 26 10.44 9.10 -7.82
N PHE A 27 10.46 7.77 -7.81
CA PHE A 27 11.62 7.00 -8.22
C PHE A 27 11.71 6.92 -9.76
N PHE A 28 10.57 6.76 -10.42
CA PHE A 28 10.46 6.82 -11.88
C PHE A 28 9.74 8.09 -12.31
N ASP A 29 10.15 8.64 -13.46
CA ASP A 29 9.49 9.78 -14.07
C ASP A 29 8.15 9.41 -14.72
N SER A 30 7.47 10.39 -15.29
CA SER A 30 6.29 10.17 -16.15
C SER A 30 6.68 9.43 -17.44
N PHE A 31 5.68 8.93 -18.15
CA PHE A 31 5.90 8.15 -19.39
C PHE A 31 6.71 8.88 -20.47
N ASP A 32 6.61 10.19 -20.53
CA ASP A 32 7.36 11.05 -21.47
C ASP A 32 8.66 11.58 -20.90
N GLY A 33 8.96 11.27 -19.62
CA GLY A 33 10.19 11.64 -18.95
C GLY A 33 10.36 13.15 -18.69
N THR A 34 9.30 13.95 -18.80
CA THR A 34 9.44 15.42 -18.82
C THR A 34 8.37 16.18 -18.03
N HIS A 35 7.66 15.56 -17.13
CA HIS A 35 6.60 16.25 -16.41
C HIS A 35 7.16 17.30 -15.42
N PRO A 36 6.80 18.60 -15.56
CA PRO A 36 7.46 19.70 -14.83
C PRO A 36 7.24 19.70 -13.30
N LYS A 37 6.31 18.91 -12.80
CA LYS A 37 6.02 18.79 -11.36
C LYS A 37 6.53 17.49 -10.74
N ILE A 38 7.18 16.66 -11.51
CA ILE A 38 7.80 15.42 -11.02
C ILE A 38 9.28 15.67 -10.79
N VAL A 39 9.72 15.40 -9.58
CA VAL A 39 11.13 15.42 -9.18
C VAL A 39 11.59 13.97 -9.03
N VAL A 40 12.60 13.60 -9.81
CA VAL A 40 13.26 12.30 -9.74
C VAL A 40 14.70 12.55 -9.29
N PRO A 41 15.22 11.85 -8.28
CA PRO A 41 16.63 11.94 -7.92
C PRO A 41 17.52 11.53 -9.10
N ARG A 42 18.62 12.25 -9.31
CA ARG A 42 19.53 12.01 -10.45
C ARG A 42 20.40 10.78 -10.26
N GLU A 43 20.82 10.53 -9.02
CA GLU A 43 21.65 9.40 -8.67
C GLU A 43 20.79 8.25 -8.15
N HIS A 44 20.63 7.22 -8.95
CA HIS A 44 20.02 5.97 -8.54
C HIS A 44 21.11 4.91 -8.39
N GLY A 45 21.29 4.39 -7.19
CA GLY A 45 22.05 3.16 -7.00
C GLY A 45 21.26 1.92 -7.43
N PRO A 46 21.94 0.79 -7.67
CA PRO A 46 21.24 -0.48 -7.85
C PRO A 46 20.57 -0.86 -6.53
N HIS A 47 19.24 -0.89 -6.50
CA HIS A 47 18.46 -1.30 -5.35
C HIS A 47 17.43 -2.34 -5.76
N GLU A 48 17.36 -3.42 -5.01
CA GLU A 48 16.24 -4.35 -5.06
C GLU A 48 15.24 -3.94 -3.99
N PHE A 49 14.12 -3.40 -4.42
CA PHE A 49 13.03 -3.06 -3.52
C PHE A 49 12.10 -4.26 -3.34
N LYS A 50 11.76 -4.54 -2.08
CA LYS A 50 10.83 -5.61 -1.72
C LYS A 50 9.38 -5.13 -1.66
N SER A 51 9.18 -3.84 -1.49
CA SER A 51 7.85 -3.23 -1.33
C SER A 51 7.85 -1.77 -1.80
N ILE A 52 6.66 -1.19 -1.88
CA ILE A 52 6.46 0.25 -2.15
C ILE A 52 7.01 1.07 -0.97
N GLU A 53 6.85 0.58 0.25
CA GLU A 53 7.40 1.20 1.46
C GLU A 53 8.93 1.32 1.37
N ASP A 54 9.63 0.29 0.91
CA ASP A 54 11.09 0.33 0.70
C ASP A 54 11.49 1.44 -0.26
N VAL A 55 10.75 1.61 -1.37
CA VAL A 55 11.01 2.71 -2.32
C VAL A 55 10.78 4.07 -1.66
N ASN A 56 9.70 4.22 -0.91
CA ASN A 56 9.37 5.46 -0.23
C ASN A 56 10.43 5.81 0.83
N ASN A 57 10.86 4.83 1.62
CA ASN A 57 11.90 4.99 2.63
C ASN A 57 13.27 5.32 1.99
N TYR A 58 13.59 4.69 0.86
CA TYR A 58 14.77 5.05 0.07
C TYR A 58 14.73 6.52 -0.38
N LEU A 59 13.62 6.96 -0.97
CA LEU A 59 13.47 8.35 -1.41
C LEU A 59 13.60 9.34 -0.24
N LEU A 60 13.02 9.05 0.91
CA LEU A 60 13.14 9.90 2.09
C LEU A 60 14.55 9.93 2.70
N ARG A 61 15.39 8.94 2.43
CA ARG A 61 16.82 8.92 2.80
C ARG A 61 17.72 9.56 1.75
N HIS A 62 17.26 9.67 0.50
CA HIS A 62 18.06 10.16 -0.59
C HIS A 62 18.47 11.63 -0.40
N LYS A 63 19.77 11.95 -0.53
CA LYS A 63 20.32 13.28 -0.22
C LYS A 63 19.64 14.42 -0.99
N GLU A 64 19.36 14.23 -2.29
CA GLU A 64 18.72 15.24 -3.13
C GLU A 64 17.26 15.45 -2.72
N VAL A 65 16.54 14.37 -2.41
CA VAL A 65 15.14 14.44 -1.93
C VAL A 65 15.10 15.16 -0.59
N ARG A 66 15.97 14.82 0.35
CA ARG A 66 16.06 15.50 1.66
C ARG A 66 16.35 16.98 1.52
N ALA A 67 17.30 17.35 0.64
CA ALA A 67 17.61 18.75 0.36
C ALA A 67 16.38 19.49 -0.20
N ARG A 68 15.69 18.91 -1.18
CA ARG A 68 14.47 19.46 -1.78
C ARG A 68 13.35 19.64 -0.77
N LEU A 69 13.10 18.64 0.05
CA LEU A 69 12.04 18.69 1.08
C LEU A 69 12.35 19.76 2.15
N LYS A 70 13.61 19.89 2.57
CA LYS A 70 14.06 20.95 3.50
C LYS A 70 13.90 22.33 2.90
N GLU A 71 14.25 22.54 1.63
CA GLU A 71 14.06 23.80 0.92
C GLU A 71 12.56 24.20 0.87
N ARG A 72 11.66 23.24 0.69
CA ARG A 72 10.22 23.49 0.68
C ARG A 72 9.66 23.82 2.06
N GLY A 73 10.36 23.40 3.10
CA GLY A 73 9.96 23.59 4.50
C GLY A 73 8.86 22.62 4.96
N PRO A 74 8.37 22.83 6.18
CA PRO A 74 7.35 21.96 6.77
C PRO A 74 6.09 21.85 5.91
N GLY A 75 5.49 20.68 5.85
CA GLY A 75 4.34 20.43 4.99
C GLY A 75 3.69 19.08 5.19
N LEU A 76 2.81 18.74 4.24
CA LEU A 76 2.12 17.45 4.22
C LEU A 76 2.80 16.51 3.22
N LEU A 77 2.96 15.27 3.63
CA LEU A 77 3.43 14.16 2.81
C LEU A 77 2.26 13.22 2.52
N MET A 78 1.98 12.99 1.25
CA MET A 78 1.00 12.02 0.77
C MET A 78 1.73 10.81 0.20
N LEU A 79 1.27 9.62 0.55
CA LEU A 79 1.82 8.34 0.12
C LEU A 79 0.68 7.34 -0.12
N VAL A 80 0.90 6.36 -0.97
CA VAL A 80 -0.05 5.24 -1.14
C VAL A 80 0.20 4.17 -0.09
N MET A 81 1.46 3.75 0.04
CA MET A 81 1.93 2.74 1.00
C MET A 81 3.04 3.34 1.85
N PHE A 82 3.00 3.10 3.15
CA PHE A 82 4.02 3.57 4.09
C PHE A 82 3.96 2.77 5.39
N ASP A 83 5.04 2.78 6.12
CA ASP A 83 5.25 2.09 7.39
C ASP A 83 5.72 3.04 8.50
N GLU A 84 5.98 2.50 9.67
CA GLU A 84 6.45 3.28 10.82
C GLU A 84 7.82 3.93 10.55
N GLU A 85 8.65 3.33 9.71
CA GLU A 85 9.92 3.94 9.29
C GLU A 85 9.69 5.17 8.41
N THR A 86 8.74 5.10 7.49
CA THR A 86 8.33 6.26 6.68
C THR A 86 7.85 7.40 7.57
N GLU A 87 7.08 7.11 8.62
CA GLU A 87 6.62 8.11 9.60
C GLU A 87 7.80 8.77 10.31
N PHE A 88 8.77 7.98 10.76
CA PHE A 88 9.98 8.46 11.41
C PHE A 88 10.78 9.39 10.49
N LEU A 89 11.08 8.94 9.26
CA LEU A 89 11.84 9.70 8.28
C LEU A 89 11.15 11.01 7.87
N ALA A 90 9.82 10.99 7.73
CA ALA A 90 9.02 12.19 7.46
C ALA A 90 9.13 13.18 8.62
N GLY A 91 9.04 12.70 9.86
CA GLY A 91 9.18 13.51 11.07
C GLY A 91 10.54 14.22 11.17
N GLU A 92 11.65 13.53 10.85
CA GLU A 92 12.99 14.16 10.78
C GLU A 92 13.07 15.32 9.79
N LEU A 93 12.21 15.33 8.77
CA LEU A 93 12.14 16.38 7.75
C LEU A 93 11.11 17.48 8.08
N GLY A 94 10.47 17.41 9.25
CA GLY A 94 9.40 18.32 9.63
C GLY A 94 8.11 18.16 8.82
N LEU A 95 7.92 16.98 8.20
CA LEU A 95 6.74 16.65 7.42
C LEU A 95 5.72 15.90 8.26
N LYS A 96 4.44 16.12 7.97
CA LYS A 96 3.33 15.38 8.55
C LYS A 96 2.68 14.53 7.47
N ILE A 97 2.53 13.23 7.72
CA ILE A 97 1.81 12.35 6.80
C ILE A 97 0.32 12.74 6.82
N ALA A 98 -0.26 12.94 5.64
CA ALA A 98 -1.65 13.37 5.44
C ALA A 98 -2.64 12.19 5.50
N LEU A 99 -2.30 11.13 6.21
CA LEU A 99 -3.08 9.90 6.34
C LEU A 99 -3.06 9.42 7.81
N PRO A 100 -3.95 8.52 8.19
CA PRO A 100 -3.90 7.87 9.50
C PRO A 100 -2.56 7.17 9.75
N PRO A 101 -2.18 6.90 11.02
CA PRO A 101 -0.91 6.27 11.34
C PRO A 101 -0.68 4.92 10.62
N ALA A 102 0.57 4.60 10.31
CA ALA A 102 0.98 3.37 9.62
C ALA A 102 0.43 2.11 10.30
N LYS A 103 0.45 2.08 11.64
CA LYS A 103 -0.11 0.98 12.42
C LYS A 103 -1.60 0.76 12.16
N LEU A 104 -2.39 1.84 12.05
CA LEU A 104 -3.82 1.75 11.73
C LEU A 104 -4.01 1.29 10.28
N ARG A 105 -3.25 1.88 9.33
CA ARG A 105 -3.26 1.45 7.94
C ARG A 105 -3.03 -0.05 7.82
N LYS A 106 -1.95 -0.56 8.41
CA LYS A 106 -1.60 -1.98 8.39
C LYS A 106 -2.68 -2.87 9.00
N HIS A 107 -3.32 -2.41 10.08
CA HIS A 107 -4.42 -3.13 10.70
C HIS A 107 -5.63 -3.25 9.76
N ILE A 108 -6.02 -2.14 9.13
CA ILE A 108 -7.17 -2.12 8.21
C ILE A 108 -6.85 -2.79 6.86
N ASP A 109 -5.59 -2.80 6.43
CA ASP A 109 -5.16 -3.46 5.20
C ASP A 109 -5.28 -5.00 5.26
N SER A 110 -5.36 -5.56 6.46
CA SER A 110 -5.60 -6.99 6.66
C SER A 110 -7.00 -7.39 6.22
N LYS A 111 -7.10 -8.29 5.23
CA LYS A 111 -8.37 -8.87 4.76
C LYS A 111 -9.14 -9.58 5.89
N ILE A 112 -8.43 -10.16 6.85
CA ILE A 112 -9.05 -10.78 8.03
C ILE A 112 -9.74 -9.70 8.87
N THR A 113 -9.03 -8.61 9.17
CA THR A 113 -9.58 -7.51 9.97
C THR A 113 -10.78 -6.86 9.28
N THR A 114 -10.65 -6.54 7.99
CA THR A 114 -11.75 -5.88 7.26
C THR A 114 -12.96 -6.80 7.11
N THR A 115 -12.75 -8.09 6.87
CA THR A 115 -13.84 -9.07 6.83
C THR A 115 -14.53 -9.21 8.19
N GLN A 116 -13.75 -9.28 9.28
CA GLN A 116 -14.30 -9.35 10.64
C GLN A 116 -15.13 -8.11 10.96
N LEU A 117 -14.60 -6.92 10.73
CA LEU A 117 -15.29 -5.65 10.94
C LEU A 117 -16.58 -5.56 10.09
N GLY A 118 -16.53 -6.00 8.83
CA GLY A 118 -17.68 -6.05 7.95
C GLY A 118 -18.77 -6.99 8.48
N ASN A 119 -18.39 -8.19 8.92
CA ASN A 119 -19.32 -9.15 9.50
C ASN A 119 -19.95 -8.62 10.80
N GLU A 120 -19.15 -8.03 11.70
CA GLU A 120 -19.63 -7.43 12.96
C GLU A 120 -20.56 -6.24 12.71
N ALA A 121 -20.31 -5.45 11.67
CA ALA A 121 -21.14 -4.33 11.27
C ALA A 121 -22.42 -4.75 10.50
N GLY A 122 -22.61 -6.04 10.23
CA GLY A 122 -23.76 -6.55 9.46
C GLY A 122 -23.73 -6.14 7.98
N ILE A 123 -22.55 -5.84 7.42
CA ILE A 123 -22.43 -5.48 6.01
C ILE A 123 -22.64 -6.74 5.17
N GLN A 124 -23.54 -6.64 4.18
CA GLN A 124 -23.74 -7.74 3.24
C GLN A 124 -22.51 -7.94 2.37
N SER A 125 -21.88 -9.10 2.49
CA SER A 125 -20.74 -9.53 1.70
C SER A 125 -20.94 -10.92 1.13
N ALA A 126 -20.04 -11.40 0.30
CA ALA A 126 -20.03 -12.80 -0.11
C ALA A 126 -19.94 -13.69 1.14
N PRO A 127 -20.63 -14.86 1.16
CA PRO A 127 -20.51 -15.81 2.25
C PRO A 127 -19.03 -16.14 2.51
N ASN A 128 -18.61 -16.05 3.77
CA ASN A 128 -17.20 -16.21 4.14
C ASN A 128 -17.02 -16.86 5.49
N ILE A 129 -15.81 -17.38 5.73
CA ILE A 129 -15.34 -17.83 7.03
C ILE A 129 -13.89 -17.42 7.24
N LEU A 130 -13.59 -16.99 8.46
CA LEU A 130 -12.22 -16.73 8.88
C LEU A 130 -11.68 -17.96 9.62
N GLY A 131 -10.57 -18.52 9.16
CA GLY A 131 -10.02 -19.73 9.74
C GLY A 131 -8.58 -19.98 9.33
N LYS A 132 -8.02 -21.08 9.83
CA LYS A 132 -6.70 -21.59 9.45
C LYS A 132 -6.88 -23.02 8.97
N ALA A 133 -6.50 -23.29 7.74
CA ALA A 133 -6.43 -24.64 7.18
C ALA A 133 -4.96 -24.98 6.90
N LYS A 134 -4.53 -26.17 7.29
CA LYS A 134 -3.20 -26.70 6.97
C LYS A 134 -3.28 -27.77 5.90
N THR A 135 -4.42 -28.42 5.79
CA THR A 135 -4.70 -29.47 4.81
C THR A 135 -5.98 -29.11 4.04
N TYR A 136 -6.21 -29.80 2.93
CA TYR A 136 -7.44 -29.67 2.16
C TYR A 136 -8.66 -30.11 2.98
N GLU A 137 -8.52 -31.14 3.82
CA GLU A 137 -9.58 -31.58 4.72
C GLU A 137 -9.95 -30.50 5.73
N ASP A 138 -8.98 -29.79 6.32
CA ASP A 138 -9.22 -28.66 7.21
C ASP A 138 -10.04 -27.57 6.49
N LEU A 139 -9.67 -27.26 5.23
CA LEU A 139 -10.39 -26.30 4.41
C LEU A 139 -11.84 -26.74 4.16
N CYS A 140 -12.03 -28.01 3.81
CA CYS A 140 -13.37 -28.57 3.62
C CYS A 140 -14.21 -28.51 4.89
N ALA A 141 -13.64 -28.82 6.04
CA ALA A 141 -14.35 -28.74 7.32
C ALA A 141 -14.78 -27.30 7.66
N LEU A 142 -13.92 -26.31 7.39
CA LEU A 142 -14.26 -24.90 7.54
C LEU A 142 -15.39 -24.48 6.58
N ALA A 143 -15.32 -24.90 5.33
CA ALA A 143 -16.35 -24.61 4.34
C ALA A 143 -17.72 -25.22 4.72
N ASP A 144 -17.73 -26.44 5.21
CA ASP A 144 -18.95 -27.12 5.67
C ASP A 144 -19.56 -26.41 6.89
N ALA A 145 -18.75 -26.02 7.85
CA ALA A 145 -19.19 -25.26 9.03
C ALA A 145 -19.86 -23.93 8.65
N ALA A 146 -19.37 -23.31 7.58
CA ALA A 146 -19.91 -22.05 7.06
C ALA A 146 -21.00 -22.25 5.98
N LYS A 147 -21.37 -23.51 5.68
CA LYS A 147 -22.31 -23.85 4.60
C LYS A 147 -21.90 -23.30 3.22
N LEU A 148 -20.59 -23.24 2.97
CA LEU A 148 -20.03 -22.88 1.68
C LEU A 148 -19.98 -24.13 0.78
N GLY A 149 -19.97 -23.91 -0.53
CA GLY A 149 -19.72 -24.98 -1.51
C GLY A 149 -18.25 -25.42 -1.57
N ARG A 150 -17.89 -26.14 -2.66
CA ARG A 150 -16.50 -26.57 -2.89
C ARG A 150 -15.74 -25.68 -3.86
N ASP A 151 -16.41 -24.77 -4.55
CA ASP A 151 -15.76 -23.72 -5.34
C ASP A 151 -15.38 -22.56 -4.40
N LEU A 152 -14.16 -22.62 -3.88
CA LEU A 152 -13.72 -21.72 -2.82
C LEU A 152 -12.71 -20.71 -3.35
N VAL A 153 -12.73 -19.51 -2.76
CA VAL A 153 -11.68 -18.51 -2.92
C VAL A 153 -10.98 -18.35 -1.57
N VAL A 154 -9.72 -18.75 -1.53
CA VAL A 154 -8.87 -18.61 -0.34
C VAL A 154 -7.97 -17.39 -0.49
N GLN A 155 -7.94 -16.55 0.53
CA GLN A 155 -7.09 -15.37 0.54
C GLN A 155 -6.23 -15.32 1.81
N THR A 156 -4.98 -14.88 1.65
CA THR A 156 -4.13 -14.59 2.80
C THR A 156 -4.44 -13.18 3.36
N PRO A 157 -4.04 -12.89 4.62
CA PRO A 157 -4.35 -11.61 5.26
C PRO A 157 -3.92 -10.38 4.46
N TYR A 158 -2.76 -10.45 3.83
CA TYR A 158 -2.16 -9.35 3.07
C TYR A 158 -1.89 -9.79 1.63
N GLY A 159 -1.86 -8.83 0.73
CA GLY A 159 -1.57 -9.01 -0.68
C GLY A 159 -2.58 -8.24 -1.54
N ASP A 160 -2.08 -7.71 -2.63
CA ASP A 160 -2.81 -6.89 -3.59
C ASP A 160 -2.85 -7.54 -4.98
N SER A 161 -3.69 -7.00 -5.83
CA SER A 161 -3.78 -7.37 -7.25
C SER A 161 -3.92 -8.88 -7.51
N GLY A 162 -4.58 -9.59 -6.60
CA GLY A 162 -4.85 -11.03 -6.73
C GLY A 162 -3.68 -11.96 -6.40
N ARG A 163 -2.50 -11.45 -6.04
CA ARG A 163 -1.29 -12.26 -5.80
C ARG A 163 -1.44 -13.30 -4.70
N THR A 164 -2.34 -13.08 -3.76
CA THR A 164 -2.58 -13.97 -2.63
C THR A 164 -4.02 -14.46 -2.59
N THR A 165 -4.61 -14.62 -3.77
CA THR A 165 -5.96 -15.15 -3.98
C THR A 165 -5.86 -16.45 -4.76
N PHE A 166 -6.37 -17.53 -4.17
CA PHE A 166 -6.29 -18.89 -4.69
C PHE A 166 -7.71 -19.41 -4.93
N PHE A 167 -7.94 -19.99 -6.09
CA PHE A 167 -9.20 -20.60 -6.46
C PHE A 167 -9.06 -22.11 -6.25
N ILE A 168 -9.78 -22.65 -5.28
CA ILE A 168 -9.70 -24.05 -4.86
C ILE A 168 -11.00 -24.76 -5.20
N LYS A 169 -10.95 -25.72 -6.10
CA LYS A 169 -12.08 -26.57 -6.51
C LYS A 169 -11.88 -28.03 -6.10
N SER A 170 -10.63 -28.43 -5.91
CA SER A 170 -10.22 -29.79 -5.58
C SER A 170 -8.97 -29.79 -4.72
N GLU A 171 -8.62 -30.95 -4.17
CA GLU A 171 -7.37 -31.14 -3.44
C GLU A 171 -6.12 -30.84 -4.29
N ALA A 172 -6.21 -31.03 -5.61
CA ALA A 172 -5.10 -30.74 -6.52
C ALA A 172 -4.79 -29.24 -6.66
N ASP A 173 -5.73 -28.36 -6.27
CA ASP A 173 -5.55 -26.92 -6.30
C ASP A 173 -4.97 -26.38 -4.96
N TRP A 174 -4.96 -27.23 -3.91
CA TRP A 174 -4.49 -26.87 -2.57
C TRP A 174 -2.97 -27.05 -2.44
#